data_ab585aa50aaac2d7ad151c7abdba613d
#
_entry.id   ab585aa50aaac2d7ad151c7abdba613d
#
_cell.length_a   1.000
_cell.length_b   1.000
_cell.length_c   1.000
_cell.angle_alpha   90.00
_cell.angle_beta   90.00
_cell.angle_gamma   90.00
#
_symmetry.space_group_name_H-M   'P 1'
#
loop_
_entity.id
_entity.type
_entity.pdbx_description
1 polymer ?
#
loop_
_entity_poly.entity_id
_entity_poly.type
_entity_poly.pdbx_seq_one_letter_code
_entity_poly.pdbx_strand_id
1 'polypeptide(L)'
;MKIVESKRIPGVLTTELQSFGDDRGRFTETFRTEWFPQRAWGRVQTNRSDSRAGVLRGLHYHFNQVDYWCLLSGRIRVGLADLRPASPAYRLTETIDLDAADNRGVFIPVGVAHGFLALTEVTLFYIVDNYYDGSDEYGLAWDDPDIVVPWGTEIAPIVSGRDAANPRFRDIPAGRLPA
;
A
#
# COMPACT_ATOMS: atom_id res chain seq x y z
N MET A 1 0.66 -20.77 -3.07
CA MET A 1 0.40 -19.33 -3.11
C MET A 1 -0.54 -19.03 -4.26
N LYS A 2 -1.46 -18.06 -4.09
CA LYS A 2 -2.40 -17.60 -5.11
C LYS A 2 -2.28 -16.09 -5.24
N ILE A 3 -2.32 -15.58 -6.47
CA ILE A 3 -2.32 -14.13 -6.77
C ILE A 3 -3.63 -13.80 -7.46
N VAL A 4 -4.27 -12.72 -7.01
CA VAL A 4 -5.53 -12.24 -7.57
C VAL A 4 -5.42 -10.74 -7.84
N GLU A 5 -5.68 -10.34 -9.07
CA GLU A 5 -5.72 -8.93 -9.44
C GLU A 5 -7.02 -8.27 -8.98
N SER A 6 -6.91 -7.02 -8.53
CA SER A 6 -8.07 -6.19 -8.21
C SER A 6 -8.96 -6.02 -9.46
N LYS A 7 -10.26 -6.10 -9.24
CA LYS A 7 -11.25 -5.79 -10.29
C LYS A 7 -11.49 -4.28 -10.45
N ARG A 8 -10.92 -3.48 -9.55
CA ARG A 8 -11.19 -2.04 -9.46
C ARG A 8 -10.02 -1.20 -9.93
N ILE A 9 -8.80 -1.55 -9.50
CA ILE A 9 -7.58 -0.81 -9.85
C ILE A 9 -6.61 -1.78 -10.54
N PRO A 10 -6.40 -1.66 -11.86
CA PRO A 10 -5.51 -2.55 -12.60
C PRO A 10 -4.07 -2.53 -12.06
N GLY A 11 -3.46 -3.71 -11.97
CA GLY A 11 -2.10 -3.90 -11.47
C GLY A 11 -1.99 -4.02 -9.95
N VAL A 12 -3.03 -3.70 -9.17
CA VAL A 12 -3.07 -4.03 -7.74
C VAL A 12 -3.33 -5.52 -7.61
N LEU A 13 -2.44 -6.23 -6.88
CA LEU A 13 -2.57 -7.67 -6.69
C LEU A 13 -2.66 -7.99 -5.20
N THR A 14 -3.53 -8.92 -4.85
CA THR A 14 -3.54 -9.55 -3.53
C THR A 14 -2.92 -10.93 -3.61
N THR A 15 -2.14 -11.31 -2.60
CA THR A 15 -1.55 -12.65 -2.48
C THR A 15 -2.17 -13.40 -1.31
N GLU A 16 -2.41 -14.68 -1.49
CA GLU A 16 -2.68 -15.62 -0.40
C GLU A 16 -1.42 -16.47 -0.23
N LEU A 17 -0.70 -16.23 0.88
CA LEU A 17 0.59 -16.86 1.13
C LEU A 17 0.40 -18.29 1.66
N GLN A 18 1.26 -19.20 1.23
CA GLN A 18 1.26 -20.55 1.71
C GLN A 18 2.06 -20.64 3.00
N SER A 19 1.44 -21.16 4.04
CA SER A 19 2.08 -21.46 5.32
C SER A 19 2.19 -22.96 5.53
N PHE A 20 3.28 -23.38 6.17
CA PHE A 20 3.58 -24.75 6.53
C PHE A 20 3.70 -24.83 8.05
N GLY A 21 2.85 -25.60 8.70
CA GLY A 21 2.81 -25.76 10.15
C GLY A 21 3.32 -27.13 10.59
N ASP A 22 4.00 -27.18 11.75
CA ASP A 22 4.38 -28.39 12.48
C ASP A 22 4.39 -28.11 14.00
N ASP A 23 4.86 -29.07 14.82
CA ASP A 23 4.89 -28.95 16.29
C ASP A 23 5.73 -27.76 16.79
N ARG A 24 6.57 -27.17 15.97
CA ARG A 24 7.39 -25.98 16.30
C ARG A 24 6.69 -24.66 16.01
N GLY A 25 5.58 -24.69 15.22
CA GLY A 25 4.87 -23.50 14.80
C GLY A 25 4.65 -23.45 13.30
N ARG A 26 4.82 -22.26 12.68
CA ARG A 26 4.47 -22.01 11.28
C ARG A 26 5.60 -21.32 10.54
N PHE A 27 5.90 -21.82 9.34
CA PHE A 27 6.78 -21.17 8.37
C PHE A 27 5.94 -20.64 7.20
N THR A 28 6.18 -19.41 6.79
CA THR A 28 5.49 -18.77 5.66
C THR A 28 6.51 -18.06 4.78
N GLU A 29 6.53 -18.38 3.49
CA GLU A 29 7.26 -17.56 2.51
C GLU A 29 6.48 -16.27 2.27
N THR A 30 7.14 -15.13 2.45
CA THR A 30 6.47 -13.83 2.37
C THR A 30 6.71 -13.12 1.04
N PHE A 31 7.79 -13.44 0.32
CA PHE A 31 8.13 -12.79 -0.93
C PHE A 31 9.06 -13.62 -1.80
N ARG A 32 8.82 -13.57 -3.13
CA ARG A 32 9.76 -13.95 -4.19
C ARG A 32 9.63 -12.98 -5.35
N THR A 33 10.72 -12.65 -6.00
CA THR A 33 10.73 -11.77 -7.18
C THR A 33 9.92 -12.35 -8.34
N GLU A 34 9.92 -13.68 -8.48
CA GLU A 34 9.18 -14.41 -9.51
C GLU A 34 7.65 -14.30 -9.39
N TRP A 35 7.15 -13.88 -8.22
CA TRP A 35 5.71 -13.65 -8.03
C TRP A 35 5.20 -12.42 -8.77
N PHE A 36 6.11 -11.49 -9.07
CA PHE A 36 5.79 -10.20 -9.70
C PHE A 36 6.70 -9.96 -10.92
N PRO A 37 6.57 -10.79 -11.98
CA PRO A 37 7.46 -10.75 -13.15
C PRO A 37 7.30 -9.47 -13.99
N GLN A 38 6.26 -8.66 -13.74
CA GLN A 38 6.05 -7.36 -14.37
C GLN A 38 7.04 -6.29 -13.89
N ARG A 39 7.89 -6.61 -12.87
CA ARG A 39 8.93 -5.69 -12.35
C ARG A 39 10.30 -6.32 -12.39
N ALA A 40 11.29 -5.47 -12.69
CA ALA A 40 12.70 -5.85 -12.59
C ALA A 40 13.18 -5.54 -11.15
N TRP A 41 13.29 -6.56 -10.32
CA TRP A 41 13.74 -6.46 -8.92
C TRP A 41 15.27 -6.36 -8.81
N GLY A 42 15.85 -5.37 -9.52
CA GLY A 42 17.31 -5.17 -9.53
C GLY A 42 17.88 -4.63 -8.21
N ARG A 43 17.06 -3.93 -7.45
CA ARG A 43 17.36 -3.44 -6.09
C ARG A 43 16.17 -3.73 -5.21
N VAL A 44 16.42 -4.32 -4.07
CA VAL A 44 15.36 -4.66 -3.12
C VAL A 44 15.68 -4.01 -1.79
N GLN A 45 14.74 -3.24 -1.27
CA GLN A 45 14.78 -2.76 0.11
C GLN A 45 13.61 -3.34 0.88
N THR A 46 13.84 -3.73 2.12
CA THR A 46 12.79 -4.18 3.03
C THR A 46 12.68 -3.20 4.19
N ASN A 47 11.46 -2.93 4.60
CA ASN A 47 11.17 -2.00 5.68
C ASN A 47 10.18 -2.60 6.67
N ARG A 48 10.29 -2.20 7.92
CA ARG A 48 9.34 -2.52 8.97
C ARG A 48 8.71 -1.23 9.50
N SER A 49 7.40 -1.23 9.64
CA SER A 49 6.65 -0.11 10.22
C SER A 49 5.78 -0.63 11.36
N ASP A 50 6.04 -0.13 12.58
CA ASP A 50 5.20 -0.38 13.74
C ASP A 50 4.27 0.81 13.97
N SER A 51 2.98 0.56 14.17
CA SER A 51 1.98 1.61 14.36
C SER A 51 0.95 1.22 15.40
N ARG A 52 0.57 2.19 16.24
CA ARG A 52 -0.53 2.04 17.20
C ARG A 52 -1.87 2.06 16.47
N ALA A 53 -2.92 1.52 17.08
CA ALA A 53 -4.28 1.64 16.60
C ALA A 53 -4.66 3.12 16.34
N GLY A 54 -5.39 3.38 15.27
CA GLY A 54 -5.82 4.72 14.85
C GLY A 54 -4.77 5.52 14.08
N VAL A 55 -3.54 5.01 13.90
CA VAL A 55 -2.53 5.66 13.06
C VAL A 55 -2.89 5.44 11.58
N LEU A 56 -2.85 6.53 10.80
CA LEU A 56 -2.90 6.49 9.35
C LEU A 56 -1.57 6.96 8.79
N ARG A 57 -1.01 6.21 7.84
CA ARG A 57 0.17 6.58 7.05
C ARG A 57 -0.20 6.65 5.59
N GLY A 58 0.14 7.76 4.93
CA GLY A 58 -0.16 7.98 3.52
C GLY A 58 -1.07 9.20 3.31
N LEU A 59 -1.64 9.37 2.10
CA LEU A 59 -1.37 8.53 0.93
C LEU A 59 -0.04 8.94 0.29
N HIS A 60 0.77 7.95 -0.07
CA HIS A 60 2.01 8.17 -0.81
C HIS A 60 1.89 7.56 -2.21
N TYR A 61 2.64 8.07 -3.17
CA TYR A 61 2.73 7.48 -4.50
C TYR A 61 4.12 7.72 -5.10
N HIS A 62 4.49 6.86 -6.04
CA HIS A 62 5.81 6.82 -6.65
C HIS A 62 5.70 6.75 -8.17
N PHE A 63 6.72 7.26 -8.86
CA PHE A 63 6.86 7.15 -10.31
C PHE A 63 7.71 5.95 -10.73
N ASN A 64 8.58 5.48 -9.85
CA ASN A 64 9.55 4.45 -10.17
C ASN A 64 9.50 3.24 -9.25
N GLN A 65 8.90 3.36 -8.07
CA GLN A 65 8.88 2.30 -7.07
C GLN A 65 7.52 1.60 -7.02
N VAL A 66 7.54 0.29 -6.84
CA VAL A 66 6.39 -0.51 -6.43
C VAL A 66 6.54 -0.95 -4.99
N ASP A 67 5.43 -1.18 -4.33
CA ASP A 67 5.40 -1.68 -2.96
C ASP A 67 4.74 -3.07 -2.92
N TYR A 68 5.28 -3.95 -2.11
CA TYR A 68 4.62 -5.18 -1.72
C TYR A 68 4.55 -5.28 -0.21
N TRP A 69 3.35 -5.32 0.33
CA TRP A 69 3.07 -5.27 1.76
C TRP A 69 2.65 -6.62 2.32
N CYS A 70 3.22 -7.00 3.47
CA CYS A 70 2.81 -8.15 4.27
C CYS A 70 2.58 -7.70 5.71
N LEU A 71 1.42 -8.04 6.26
CA LEU A 71 1.12 -7.72 7.64
C LEU A 71 1.62 -8.85 8.55
N LEU A 72 2.49 -8.53 9.50
CA LEU A 72 3.08 -9.49 10.44
C LEU A 72 2.26 -9.62 11.73
N SER A 73 1.61 -8.54 12.16
CA SER A 73 0.71 -8.55 13.32
C SER A 73 -0.39 -7.51 13.18
N GLY A 74 -1.55 -7.80 13.77
CA GLY A 74 -2.68 -6.89 13.84
C GLY A 74 -3.53 -6.84 12.58
N ARG A 75 -4.29 -5.75 12.43
CA ARG A 75 -5.21 -5.51 11.30
C ARG A 75 -5.08 -4.10 10.78
N ILE A 76 -5.09 -3.95 9.45
CA ILE A 76 -5.07 -2.66 8.75
C ILE A 76 -6.19 -2.59 7.72
N ARG A 77 -6.61 -1.37 7.42
CA ARG A 77 -7.31 -1.03 6.17
C ARG A 77 -6.34 -0.34 5.24
N VAL A 78 -5.98 -1.00 4.15
CA VAL A 78 -5.21 -0.39 3.06
C VAL A 78 -6.15 0.50 2.27
N GLY A 79 -5.75 1.74 2.02
CA GLY A 79 -6.43 2.67 1.13
C GLY A 79 -5.62 2.88 -0.14
N LEU A 80 -6.27 2.80 -1.28
CA LEU A 80 -5.66 2.91 -2.60
C LEU A 80 -6.41 3.94 -3.45
N ALA A 81 -5.68 4.69 -4.27
CA ALA A 81 -6.25 5.59 -5.27
C ALA A 81 -5.42 5.55 -6.56
N ASP A 82 -6.06 5.31 -7.69
CA ASP A 82 -5.37 5.31 -8.98
C ASP A 82 -5.16 6.75 -9.47
N LEU A 83 -3.90 7.19 -9.50
CA LEU A 83 -3.54 8.54 -9.95
C LEU A 83 -3.00 8.56 -11.38
N ARG A 84 -3.03 7.45 -12.11
CA ARG A 84 -2.53 7.32 -13.49
C ARG A 84 -3.58 7.84 -14.48
N PRO A 85 -3.36 8.97 -15.16
CA PRO A 85 -4.35 9.55 -16.09
C PRO A 85 -4.74 8.64 -17.25
N ALA A 86 -3.81 7.76 -17.70
CA ALA A 86 -4.07 6.79 -18.77
C ALA A 86 -4.81 5.53 -18.30
N SER A 87 -4.99 5.33 -17.00
CA SER A 87 -5.67 4.17 -16.45
C SER A 87 -7.19 4.26 -16.64
N PRO A 88 -7.89 3.17 -16.98
CA PRO A 88 -9.35 3.13 -16.96
C PRO A 88 -9.93 3.31 -15.54
N ALA A 89 -9.11 3.14 -14.51
CA ALA A 89 -9.46 3.34 -13.11
C ALA A 89 -9.02 4.72 -12.56
N TYR A 90 -8.60 5.65 -13.42
CA TYR A 90 -8.17 6.97 -12.99
C TYR A 90 -9.14 7.61 -12.00
N ARG A 91 -8.63 8.03 -10.84
CA ARG A 91 -9.36 8.60 -9.70
C ARG A 91 -10.29 7.63 -8.96
N LEU A 92 -10.34 6.36 -9.34
CA LEU A 92 -11.04 5.38 -8.52
C LEU A 92 -10.23 5.06 -7.26
N THR A 93 -10.97 4.79 -6.20
CA THR A 93 -10.40 4.39 -4.90
C THR A 93 -10.86 2.99 -4.52
N GLU A 94 -10.05 2.29 -3.76
CA GLU A 94 -10.34 0.95 -3.23
C GLU A 94 -9.82 0.83 -1.80
N THR A 95 -10.46 0.02 -0.98
CA THR A 95 -9.91 -0.40 0.30
C THR A 95 -9.81 -1.92 0.37
N ILE A 96 -8.73 -2.39 1.00
CA ILE A 96 -8.46 -3.81 1.23
C ILE A 96 -8.16 -3.99 2.71
N ASP A 97 -8.99 -4.74 3.41
CA ASP A 97 -8.71 -5.10 4.80
C ASP A 97 -7.75 -6.29 4.84
N LEU A 98 -6.66 -6.14 5.60
CA LEU A 98 -5.69 -7.20 5.87
C LEU A 98 -5.70 -7.51 7.36
N ASP A 99 -5.75 -8.80 7.66
CA ASP A 99 -5.48 -9.36 8.98
C ASP A 99 -4.22 -10.23 8.90
N ALA A 100 -3.30 -10.09 9.85
CA ALA A 100 -2.09 -10.90 9.88
C ALA A 100 -2.38 -12.41 9.97
N ALA A 101 -3.55 -12.80 10.51
CA ALA A 101 -3.96 -14.19 10.56
C ALA A 101 -4.29 -14.79 9.18
N ASP A 102 -4.67 -13.96 8.20
CA ASP A 102 -5.07 -14.42 6.86
C ASP A 102 -3.87 -14.76 5.97
N ASN A 103 -2.65 -14.42 6.35
CA ASN A 103 -1.43 -14.57 5.54
C ASN A 103 -1.60 -14.00 4.13
N ARG A 104 -2.09 -12.78 4.04
CA ARG A 104 -2.29 -12.06 2.79
C ARG A 104 -1.29 -10.93 2.65
N GLY A 105 -0.91 -10.65 1.40
CA GLY A 105 -0.15 -9.47 1.03
C GLY A 105 -0.86 -8.67 -0.05
N VAL A 106 -0.39 -7.44 -0.28
CA VAL A 106 -0.85 -6.59 -1.38
C VAL A 106 0.33 -6.00 -2.14
N PHE A 107 0.33 -6.18 -3.46
CA PHE A 107 1.26 -5.54 -4.38
C PHE A 107 0.59 -4.29 -4.96
N ILE A 108 1.32 -3.18 -4.91
CA ILE A 108 0.84 -1.86 -5.31
C ILE A 108 1.74 -1.36 -6.44
N PRO A 109 1.19 -1.15 -7.65
CA PRO A 109 1.99 -0.70 -8.79
C PRO A 109 2.33 0.78 -8.70
N VAL A 110 3.31 1.18 -9.50
CA VAL A 110 3.64 2.59 -9.74
C VAL A 110 2.39 3.39 -10.04
N GLY A 111 2.31 4.59 -9.46
CA GLY A 111 1.23 5.54 -9.74
C GLY A 111 -0.09 5.30 -9.01
N VAL A 112 -0.18 4.24 -8.23
CA VAL A 112 -1.30 4.03 -7.31
C VAL A 112 -0.93 4.62 -5.94
N ALA A 113 -1.62 5.70 -5.55
CA ALA A 113 -1.47 6.27 -4.22
C ALA A 113 -1.99 5.28 -3.18
N HIS A 114 -1.25 5.12 -2.10
CA HIS A 114 -1.49 4.10 -1.10
C HIS A 114 -1.18 4.58 0.31
N GLY A 115 -1.87 3.97 1.24
CA GLY A 115 -1.69 4.21 2.66
C GLY A 115 -2.45 3.14 3.46
N PHE A 116 -2.35 3.21 4.78
CA PHE A 116 -3.13 2.33 5.63
C PHE A 116 -3.60 3.03 6.91
N LEU A 117 -4.78 2.62 7.36
CA LEU A 117 -5.29 2.89 8.71
C LEU A 117 -5.07 1.65 9.56
N ALA A 118 -4.33 1.80 10.66
CA ALA A 118 -4.12 0.76 11.66
C ALA A 118 -5.40 0.56 12.49
N LEU A 119 -6.09 -0.56 12.30
CA LEU A 119 -7.31 -0.90 13.04
C LEU A 119 -7.01 -1.45 14.44
N THR A 120 -5.82 -1.99 14.63
CA THR A 120 -5.24 -2.42 15.91
C THR A 120 -3.78 -1.95 15.99
N GLU A 121 -3.02 -2.30 17.03
CA GLU A 121 -1.56 -2.25 16.95
C GLU A 121 -1.09 -3.19 15.86
N VAL A 122 -0.15 -2.72 15.02
CA VAL A 122 0.30 -3.44 13.83
C VAL A 122 1.80 -3.40 13.63
N THR A 123 2.32 -4.47 13.05
CA THR A 123 3.64 -4.52 12.42
C THR A 123 3.45 -4.83 10.94
N LEU A 124 3.72 -3.86 10.10
CA LEU A 124 3.74 -3.99 8.65
C LEU A 124 5.18 -4.21 8.19
N PHE A 125 5.40 -5.24 7.37
CA PHE A 125 6.63 -5.48 6.65
C PHE A 125 6.36 -5.23 5.16
N TYR A 126 7.22 -4.45 4.50
CA TYR A 126 7.03 -4.18 3.10
C TYR A 126 8.35 -4.19 2.33
N ILE A 127 8.25 -4.60 1.09
CA ILE A 127 9.35 -4.80 0.14
C ILE A 127 9.12 -3.84 -1.01
N VAL A 128 10.18 -3.12 -1.40
CA VAL A 128 10.17 -2.19 -2.53
C VAL A 128 11.28 -2.57 -3.51
N ASP A 129 11.06 -2.27 -4.79
CA ASP A 129 11.97 -2.64 -5.89
C ASP A 129 13.02 -1.56 -6.19
N ASN A 130 13.18 -0.60 -5.28
CA ASN A 130 14.24 0.40 -5.32
C ASN A 130 14.69 0.77 -3.90
N TYR A 131 15.86 1.38 -3.78
CA TYR A 131 16.27 2.01 -2.52
C TYR A 131 15.52 3.31 -2.32
N TYR A 132 15.33 3.69 -1.06
CA TYR A 132 14.65 4.93 -0.72
C TYR A 132 15.25 6.13 -1.47
N ASP A 133 14.40 6.83 -2.19
CA ASP A 133 14.69 8.07 -2.88
C ASP A 133 13.62 9.10 -2.52
N GLY A 134 13.98 10.07 -1.70
CA GLY A 134 13.07 11.14 -1.30
C GLY A 134 12.59 12.03 -2.46
N SER A 135 13.22 11.96 -3.64
CA SER A 135 12.78 12.66 -4.85
C SER A 135 11.65 11.93 -5.59
N ASP A 136 11.42 10.62 -5.31
CA ASP A 136 10.34 9.81 -5.87
C ASP A 136 9.24 9.51 -4.83
N GLU A 137 9.18 10.28 -3.75
CA GLU A 137 8.18 10.09 -2.71
C GLU A 137 7.20 11.27 -2.66
N TYR A 138 6.04 11.08 -3.28
CA TYR A 138 4.98 12.08 -3.38
C TYR A 138 3.83 11.75 -2.43
N GLY A 139 2.99 12.74 -2.14
CA GLY A 139 1.85 12.59 -1.26
C GLY A 139 0.55 13.10 -1.85
N LEU A 140 -0.54 12.52 -1.38
CA LEU A 140 -1.91 12.98 -1.57
C LEU A 140 -2.60 13.04 -0.20
N ALA A 141 -3.36 14.09 0.06
CA ALA A 141 -4.09 14.22 1.32
C ALA A 141 -5.00 13.00 1.55
N TRP A 142 -4.91 12.40 2.72
CA TRP A 142 -5.66 11.17 3.09
C TRP A 142 -7.18 11.40 3.14
N ASP A 143 -7.60 12.63 3.36
CA ASP A 143 -8.99 13.11 3.46
C ASP A 143 -9.40 13.98 2.26
N ASP A 144 -8.81 13.72 1.09
CA ASP A 144 -9.08 14.49 -0.12
C ASP A 144 -10.55 14.39 -0.53
N PRO A 145 -11.24 15.52 -0.81
CA PRO A 145 -12.65 15.51 -1.17
C PRO A 145 -12.93 15.05 -2.61
N ASP A 146 -11.92 15.09 -3.48
CA ASP A 146 -12.03 14.68 -4.89
C ASP A 146 -11.58 13.23 -5.09
N ILE A 147 -10.78 12.69 -4.16
CA ILE A 147 -10.26 11.32 -4.14
C ILE A 147 -10.63 10.67 -2.80
N VAL A 148 -11.90 10.33 -2.67
CA VAL A 148 -12.44 9.84 -1.39
C VAL A 148 -12.06 8.39 -1.17
N VAL A 149 -11.12 8.13 -0.25
CA VAL A 149 -10.83 6.79 0.25
C VAL A 149 -11.78 6.48 1.42
N PRO A 150 -12.59 5.41 1.35
CA PRO A 150 -13.55 5.07 2.41
C PRO A 150 -12.86 4.42 3.61
N TRP A 151 -12.16 5.20 4.43
CA TRP A 151 -11.42 4.71 5.59
C TRP A 151 -12.30 4.03 6.64
N GLY A 152 -13.60 4.36 6.70
CA GLY A 152 -14.57 3.74 7.62
C GLY A 152 -14.26 4.02 9.09
N THR A 153 -13.76 5.21 9.38
CA THR A 153 -13.54 5.69 10.75
C THR A 153 -14.34 6.95 10.99
N GLU A 154 -14.98 7.04 12.16
CA GLU A 154 -15.66 8.26 12.64
C GLU A 154 -14.71 9.15 13.45
N ILE A 155 -13.58 8.61 13.87
CA ILE A 155 -12.57 9.30 14.67
C ILE A 155 -11.45 9.75 13.74
N ALA A 156 -11.02 11.00 13.86
CA ALA A 156 -9.88 11.51 13.12
C ALA A 156 -8.63 10.65 13.40
N PRO A 157 -7.95 10.13 12.36
CA PRO A 157 -6.78 9.29 12.54
C PRO A 157 -5.58 10.11 13.07
N ILE A 158 -4.63 9.40 13.64
CA ILE A 158 -3.33 9.96 14.02
C ILE A 158 -2.45 9.95 12.77
N VAL A 159 -2.10 11.12 12.25
CA VAL A 159 -1.24 11.29 11.08
C VAL A 159 0.06 12.00 11.43
N SER A 160 1.11 11.77 10.68
CA SER A 160 2.36 12.53 10.80
C SER A 160 2.19 13.96 10.31
N GLY A 161 3.04 14.88 10.79
CA GLY A 161 3.04 16.27 10.26
C GLY A 161 3.30 16.32 8.75
N ARG A 162 4.08 15.39 8.21
CA ARG A 162 4.31 15.24 6.77
C ARG A 162 3.02 14.84 6.05
N ASP A 163 2.36 13.78 6.48
CA ASP A 163 1.16 13.28 5.81
C ASP A 163 -0.02 14.26 5.93
N ALA A 164 -0.10 14.99 7.04
CA ALA A 164 -1.07 16.07 7.23
C ALA A 164 -0.83 17.27 6.27
N ALA A 165 0.40 17.46 5.78
CA ALA A 165 0.76 18.52 4.86
C ALA A 165 0.70 18.10 3.37
N ASN A 166 0.30 16.87 3.08
CA ASN A 166 0.15 16.41 1.70
C ASN A 166 -0.86 17.27 0.93
N PRO A 167 -0.60 17.60 -0.35
CA PRO A 167 -1.48 18.42 -1.16
C PRO A 167 -2.83 17.74 -1.42
N ARG A 168 -3.86 18.55 -1.68
CA ARG A 168 -5.12 18.07 -2.25
C ARG A 168 -4.90 17.68 -3.72
N PHE A 169 -5.70 16.75 -4.22
CA PHE A 169 -5.59 16.27 -5.60
C PHE A 169 -5.62 17.42 -6.63
N ARG A 170 -6.51 18.39 -6.44
CA ARG A 170 -6.65 19.57 -7.32
C ARG A 170 -5.42 20.47 -7.34
N ASP A 171 -4.57 20.39 -6.31
CA ASP A 171 -3.38 21.22 -6.15
C ASP A 171 -2.12 20.50 -6.67
N ILE A 172 -2.25 19.22 -7.08
CA ILE A 172 -1.15 18.46 -7.68
C ILE A 172 -1.01 18.89 -9.14
N PRO A 173 0.16 19.44 -9.55
CA PRO A 173 0.40 19.76 -10.95
C PRO A 173 0.27 18.53 -11.86
N ALA A 174 -0.31 18.69 -13.05
CA ALA A 174 -0.49 17.59 -14.00
C ALA A 174 0.82 16.83 -14.31
N GLY A 175 1.96 17.54 -14.38
CA GLY A 175 3.27 16.92 -14.58
C GLY A 175 3.81 16.13 -13.35
N ARG A 176 3.08 16.13 -12.24
CA ARG A 176 3.35 15.32 -11.05
C ARG A 176 2.30 14.21 -10.83
N LEU A 177 1.49 13.94 -11.83
CA LEU A 177 0.67 12.72 -11.88
C LEU A 177 1.44 11.64 -12.64
N PRO A 178 1.42 10.39 -12.16
CA PRO A 178 2.10 9.26 -12.82
C PRO A 178 1.48 8.98 -14.19
N ALA A 179 2.29 8.51 -15.15
CA ALA A 179 1.83 8.18 -16.50
C ALA A 179 0.94 6.92 -16.56
#